data_193ae613a27d4fb838e1bf4666f456eb
#
_entry.id   193ae613a27d4fb838e1bf4666f456eb
#
_cell.length_a   1.000
_cell.length_b   1.000
_cell.length_c   1.000
_cell.angle_alpha   90.00
_cell.angle_beta   90.00
_cell.angle_gamma   90.00
#
_symmetry.space_group_name_H-M   'P 1'
#
loop_
_entity.id
_entity.type
_entity.pdbx_description
1 polymer ?
#
loop_
_entity_poly.entity_id
_entity_poly.type
_entity_poly.pdbx_seq_one_letter_code
_entity_poly.pdbx_strand_id
1 'polypeptide(L)'
;MMSARFFGFAVGSLLLSVSLAAQAEAMDLAIERLVENGSSCLSADGAGRFEPKGAQDCRPDNLAFKRLVNQLGFALAPTAMHSARTTGFGGFNIAFEASYTSLSSDADYWKRGTQGAIDPSTKQAATSNQSPASLLQQYSLKLRKGFGYGLELTGVVGFLPQTSLINGGVDVRLAVLEGFRTGVLGILPDVAVGGGVRTITGTPELQLTTVGLDVQISKPLVIADSSVLTPWLGYQYVWIFGDSGLIDLTPGTSAQGACNYGGQNVPGSPDPAKTHTNPDGSVSNVYDGQPICRGGSPRDFNNNAIFEPVRVHRQRLLFGLHYRYEMLLAGAQVITDLLSPADANSGQNAADLSGEKRQSTVVLELGAMF
;
A
#
# COMPACT_ATOMS: atom_id res chain seq x y z
N MET A 1 -2.26 8.09 59.06
CA MET A 1 -1.12 8.73 58.39
C MET A 1 -0.62 7.77 57.31
N MET A 2 -1.14 7.87 56.08
CA MET A 2 -0.71 7.08 54.93
C MET A 2 0.03 8.02 53.97
N SER A 3 1.31 7.78 53.77
CA SER A 3 2.21 8.51 52.90
C SER A 3 1.95 8.12 51.45
N ALA A 4 1.39 9.01 50.64
CA ALA A 4 1.28 8.88 49.20
C ALA A 4 2.64 9.11 48.56
N ARG A 5 3.25 8.08 47.98
CA ARG A 5 4.42 8.19 47.11
C ARG A 5 3.94 8.49 45.69
N PHE A 6 4.15 9.75 45.28
CA PHE A 6 4.03 10.16 43.89
C PHE A 6 5.16 9.51 43.09
N PHE A 7 4.81 8.57 42.20
CA PHE A 7 5.71 8.14 41.14
C PHE A 7 5.57 9.15 39.97
N GLY A 8 6.55 10.04 39.90
CA GLY A 8 6.72 10.92 38.75
C GLY A 8 7.24 10.11 37.55
N PHE A 9 6.37 9.86 36.58
CA PHE A 9 6.77 9.37 35.26
C PHE A 9 7.35 10.56 34.48
N ALA A 10 8.68 10.62 34.39
CA ALA A 10 9.37 11.45 33.43
C ALA A 10 9.16 10.85 32.04
N VAL A 11 8.19 11.36 31.30
CA VAL A 11 8.04 11.12 29.86
C VAL A 11 9.16 11.91 29.19
N GLY A 12 10.30 11.26 28.99
CA GLY A 12 11.38 11.76 28.17
C GLY A 12 10.90 11.90 26.74
N SER A 13 10.79 13.15 26.27
CA SER A 13 10.54 13.51 24.87
C SER A 13 11.71 13.05 24.02
N LEU A 14 11.67 11.79 23.56
CA LEU A 14 12.55 11.31 22.52
C LEU A 14 11.96 11.75 21.16
N LEU A 15 12.13 13.04 20.86
CA LEU A 15 12.01 13.53 19.48
C LEU A 15 13.20 12.96 18.70
N LEU A 16 13.02 11.75 18.19
CA LEU A 16 13.82 11.24 17.09
C LEU A 16 13.53 12.17 15.90
N SER A 17 14.42 13.14 15.68
CA SER A 17 14.57 13.82 14.40
C SER A 17 15.07 12.78 13.39
N VAL A 18 14.15 12.01 12.83
CA VAL A 18 14.39 11.24 11.62
C VAL A 18 14.55 12.28 10.52
N SER A 19 15.80 12.58 10.18
CA SER A 19 16.11 13.24 8.91
C SER A 19 15.64 12.28 7.82
N LEU A 20 14.44 12.51 7.30
CA LEU A 20 13.93 11.93 6.06
C LEU A 20 14.79 12.52 4.92
N ALA A 21 16.02 12.05 4.80
CA ALA A 21 16.65 12.01 3.49
C ALA A 21 15.77 11.05 2.69
N ALA A 22 15.11 11.54 1.65
CA ALA A 22 14.37 10.74 0.70
C ALA A 22 15.36 9.83 -0.06
N GLN A 23 15.78 8.76 0.58
CA GLN A 23 16.43 7.63 -0.08
C GLN A 23 15.29 6.71 -0.47
N ALA A 24 15.20 6.39 -1.75
CA ALA A 24 14.23 5.40 -2.23
C ALA A 24 14.45 4.10 -1.44
N GLU A 25 13.38 3.63 -0.80
CA GLU A 25 13.37 2.38 -0.04
C GLU A 25 13.18 1.21 -1.00
N ALA A 26 13.69 0.04 -0.66
CA ALA A 26 13.70 -1.11 -1.58
C ALA A 26 12.31 -1.55 -2.05
N MET A 27 11.28 -1.30 -1.26
CA MET A 27 9.89 -1.63 -1.56
C MET A 27 9.05 -0.41 -1.96
N ASP A 28 9.67 0.77 -2.16
CA ASP A 28 8.96 1.90 -2.75
C ASP A 28 8.40 1.54 -4.12
N LEU A 29 7.24 2.07 -4.44
CA LEU A 29 6.59 1.81 -5.71
C LEU A 29 7.37 2.47 -6.86
N ALA A 30 7.51 1.73 -7.95
CA ALA A 30 8.14 2.14 -9.20
C ALA A 30 7.18 1.82 -10.36
N ILE A 31 5.99 2.42 -10.30
CA ILE A 31 4.86 2.10 -11.19
C ILE A 31 5.21 2.46 -12.65
N GLU A 32 6.08 3.43 -12.87
CA GLU A 32 6.61 3.82 -14.17
C GLU A 32 7.28 2.66 -14.93
N ARG A 33 7.70 1.62 -14.22
CA ARG A 33 8.33 0.43 -14.82
C ARG A 33 7.34 -0.65 -15.27
N LEU A 34 6.05 -0.48 -14.96
CA LEU A 34 5.00 -1.40 -15.38
C LEU A 34 4.54 -1.06 -16.80
N VAL A 35 5.36 -1.40 -17.79
CA VAL A 35 5.11 -1.19 -19.21
C VAL A 35 4.95 -2.52 -19.94
N GLU A 36 4.08 -2.55 -20.96
CA GLU A 36 3.91 -3.71 -21.83
C GLU A 36 5.23 -4.01 -22.54
N ASN A 37 5.57 -5.28 -22.61
CA ASN A 37 6.83 -5.74 -23.27
C ASN A 37 8.09 -5.02 -22.72
N GLY A 38 8.17 -4.80 -21.42
CA GLY A 38 9.11 -3.97 -20.67
C GLY A 38 10.56 -3.90 -21.17
N SER A 39 11.05 -4.94 -21.88
CA SER A 39 12.37 -4.93 -22.49
C SER A 39 12.47 -4.19 -23.83
N SER A 40 11.33 -3.84 -24.45
CA SER A 40 11.30 -3.14 -25.74
C SER A 40 11.14 -1.63 -25.64
N CYS A 41 10.52 -1.16 -24.55
CA CYS A 41 10.34 0.26 -24.28
C CYS A 41 11.55 0.89 -23.57
N LEU A 42 12.21 0.12 -22.72
CA LEU A 42 13.27 0.60 -21.87
C LEU A 42 14.58 -0.12 -22.22
N SER A 43 15.62 0.63 -22.57
CA SER A 43 16.96 0.13 -22.61
C SER A 43 17.69 0.61 -21.34
N ALA A 44 18.38 -0.32 -20.64
CA ALA A 44 19.38 0.10 -19.67
C ALA A 44 20.52 0.74 -20.43
N ASP A 45 20.80 2.03 -20.20
CA ASP A 45 22.09 2.56 -20.55
C ASP A 45 23.15 1.87 -19.65
N GLY A 46 24.41 1.93 -20.02
CA GLY A 46 25.49 1.35 -19.21
C GLY A 46 25.60 1.96 -17.80
N ALA A 47 24.75 2.92 -17.45
CA ALA A 47 24.65 3.59 -16.17
C ALA A 47 23.38 3.16 -15.39
N GLY A 48 22.62 2.18 -15.86
CA GLY A 48 21.43 1.65 -15.17
C GLY A 48 20.22 2.56 -15.27
N ARG A 49 20.21 3.54 -16.17
CA ARG A 49 19.04 4.37 -16.43
C ARG A 49 18.12 3.69 -17.43
N PHE A 50 16.82 3.90 -17.25
CA PHE A 50 15.85 3.52 -18.26
C PHE A 50 15.80 4.61 -19.34
N GLU A 51 16.15 4.24 -20.56
CA GLU A 51 16.00 5.10 -21.73
C GLU A 51 15.06 4.45 -22.74
N PRO A 52 14.20 5.21 -23.41
CA PRO A 52 13.32 4.65 -24.43
C PRO A 52 14.15 4.04 -25.57
N LYS A 53 13.84 2.82 -25.92
CA LYS A 53 14.51 2.07 -26.98
C LYS A 53 13.84 2.36 -28.32
N GLY A 54 14.10 3.54 -28.87
CA GLY A 54 13.58 3.97 -30.17
C GLY A 54 12.14 4.49 -30.12
N ALA A 55 11.56 4.76 -31.28
CA ALA A 55 10.27 5.41 -31.47
C ALA A 55 9.05 4.51 -31.22
N GLN A 56 9.11 3.59 -30.26
CA GLN A 56 7.97 2.76 -29.90
C GLN A 56 7.15 3.42 -28.81
N ASP A 57 5.82 3.46 -29.01
CA ASP A 57 4.88 3.92 -28.01
C ASP A 57 4.95 3.00 -26.80
N CYS A 58 5.46 3.49 -25.68
CA CYS A 58 5.42 2.77 -24.41
C CYS A 58 3.97 2.78 -23.89
N ARG A 59 3.46 1.58 -23.60
CA ARG A 59 2.10 1.42 -23.10
C ARG A 59 2.12 0.91 -21.66
N PRO A 60 1.23 1.41 -20.81
CA PRO A 60 1.11 0.93 -19.46
C PRO A 60 0.65 -0.53 -19.42
N ASP A 61 1.31 -1.37 -18.63
CA ASP A 61 0.91 -2.74 -18.33
C ASP A 61 -0.20 -2.73 -17.27
N ASN A 62 -1.43 -2.53 -17.73
CA ASN A 62 -2.61 -2.46 -16.86
C ASN A 62 -2.84 -3.75 -16.07
N LEU A 63 -2.44 -4.91 -16.62
CA LEU A 63 -2.57 -6.18 -15.93
C LEU A 63 -1.60 -6.29 -14.75
N ALA A 64 -0.35 -5.92 -14.94
CA ALA A 64 0.66 -5.90 -13.89
C ALA A 64 0.27 -4.91 -12.77
N PHE A 65 -0.18 -3.71 -13.15
CA PHE A 65 -0.69 -2.71 -12.20
C PHE A 65 -1.88 -3.23 -11.38
N LYS A 66 -2.88 -3.85 -12.04
CA LYS A 66 -4.05 -4.43 -11.36
C LYS A 66 -3.65 -5.50 -10.34
N ARG A 67 -2.73 -6.39 -10.69
CA ARG A 67 -2.24 -7.45 -9.80
C ARG A 67 -1.46 -6.89 -8.61
N LEU A 68 -0.60 -5.91 -8.83
CA LEU A 68 0.12 -5.22 -7.77
C LEU A 68 -0.84 -4.53 -6.80
N VAL A 69 -1.79 -3.74 -7.32
CA VAL A 69 -2.80 -3.02 -6.52
C VAL A 69 -3.70 -3.99 -5.76
N ASN A 70 -4.07 -5.13 -6.37
CA ASN A 70 -4.87 -6.16 -5.70
C ASN A 70 -4.16 -6.74 -4.47
N GLN A 71 -2.87 -7.09 -4.59
CA GLN A 71 -2.10 -7.62 -3.46
C GLN A 71 -1.81 -6.56 -2.39
N LEU A 72 -1.44 -5.36 -2.81
CA LEU A 72 -1.20 -4.24 -1.89
C LEU A 72 -2.50 -3.86 -1.16
N GLY A 73 -3.62 -3.82 -1.88
CA GLY A 73 -4.94 -3.53 -1.31
C GLY A 73 -5.39 -4.57 -0.28
N PHE A 74 -5.09 -5.85 -0.49
CA PHE A 74 -5.34 -6.88 0.53
C PHE A 74 -4.52 -6.61 1.80
N ALA A 75 -3.23 -6.29 1.65
CA ALA A 75 -2.33 -6.05 2.78
C ALA A 75 -2.72 -4.83 3.61
N LEU A 76 -3.20 -3.77 2.94
CA LEU A 76 -3.54 -2.48 3.57
C LEU A 76 -4.99 -2.37 4.02
N ALA A 77 -5.84 -3.35 3.70
CA ALA A 77 -7.24 -3.34 4.09
C ALA A 77 -7.40 -3.38 5.62
N PRO A 78 -8.54 -2.86 6.15
CA PRO A 78 -8.82 -2.90 7.58
C PRO A 78 -8.60 -4.30 8.15
N THR A 79 -7.80 -4.44 9.20
CA THR A 79 -7.48 -5.73 9.80
C THR A 79 -8.63 -6.29 10.63
N ALA A 80 -9.59 -5.43 11.04
CA ALA A 80 -10.68 -5.78 11.95
C ALA A 80 -10.18 -6.53 13.21
N MET A 81 -8.96 -6.21 13.67
CA MET A 81 -8.29 -6.81 14.84
C MET A 81 -9.01 -6.40 16.12
N HIS A 82 -10.03 -7.17 16.46
CA HIS A 82 -10.95 -6.84 17.54
C HIS A 82 -11.92 -7.99 17.81
N SER A 83 -12.22 -8.27 19.06
CA SER A 83 -13.34 -9.16 19.40
C SER A 83 -14.69 -8.49 19.06
N ALA A 84 -15.76 -9.26 18.99
CA ALA A 84 -17.12 -8.71 18.79
C ALA A 84 -17.57 -7.79 19.92
N ARG A 85 -16.88 -7.81 21.05
CA ARG A 85 -17.18 -6.97 22.19
C ARG A 85 -16.54 -5.60 22.04
N THR A 86 -17.32 -4.53 22.36
CA THR A 86 -16.82 -3.14 22.37
C THR A 86 -16.05 -2.82 23.66
N THR A 87 -15.36 -1.68 23.67
CA THR A 87 -14.73 -1.13 24.90
C THR A 87 -15.76 -0.67 25.94
N GLY A 88 -17.03 -0.61 25.57
CA GLY A 88 -18.14 -0.13 26.40
C GLY A 88 -18.26 1.38 26.43
N PHE A 89 -19.36 1.86 27.03
CA PHE A 89 -19.63 3.30 27.14
C PHE A 89 -18.53 4.01 27.92
N GLY A 90 -17.93 5.02 27.30
CA GLY A 90 -16.85 5.79 27.91
C GLY A 90 -15.46 5.12 27.81
N GLY A 91 -15.40 3.83 27.49
CA GLY A 91 -14.14 3.09 27.35
C GLY A 91 -13.23 3.67 26.26
N PHE A 92 -11.93 3.61 26.51
CA PHE A 92 -10.89 4.07 25.58
C PHE A 92 -9.77 3.03 25.49
N ASN A 93 -9.25 2.80 24.30
CA ASN A 93 -8.14 1.88 24.09
C ASN A 93 -7.11 2.52 23.18
N ILE A 94 -5.85 2.36 23.53
CA ILE A 94 -4.70 2.69 22.70
C ILE A 94 -3.98 1.39 22.42
N ALA A 95 -3.74 1.08 21.15
CA ALA A 95 -3.06 -0.15 20.76
C ALA A 95 -2.06 0.11 19.65
N PHE A 96 -0.95 -0.62 19.71
CA PHE A 96 0.01 -0.77 18.63
C PHE A 96 -0.25 -2.10 17.94
N GLU A 97 -0.33 -2.06 16.62
CA GLU A 97 -0.57 -3.24 15.78
C GLU A 97 0.59 -3.43 14.79
N ALA A 98 1.05 -4.66 14.66
CA ALA A 98 2.00 -5.09 13.65
C ALA A 98 1.33 -6.14 12.76
N SER A 99 1.27 -5.92 11.46
CA SER A 99 0.73 -6.86 10.48
C SER A 99 1.80 -7.30 9.48
N TYR A 100 1.75 -8.58 9.12
CA TYR A 100 2.70 -9.25 8.23
C TYR A 100 1.90 -9.99 7.16
N THR A 101 1.88 -9.46 5.93
CA THR A 101 1.10 -10.02 4.83
C THR A 101 1.99 -10.70 3.81
N SER A 102 1.64 -11.92 3.42
CA SER A 102 2.35 -12.66 2.36
C SER A 102 2.17 -11.99 1.00
N LEU A 103 3.27 -11.88 0.24
CA LEU A 103 3.28 -11.36 -1.12
C LEU A 103 3.80 -12.41 -2.09
N SER A 104 3.37 -12.32 -3.35
CA SER A 104 3.91 -13.12 -4.45
C SER A 104 5.19 -12.47 -4.99
N SER A 105 6.24 -12.41 -4.15
CA SER A 105 7.49 -11.68 -4.43
C SER A 105 8.21 -12.12 -5.72
N ASP A 106 8.00 -13.37 -6.16
CA ASP A 106 8.56 -13.88 -7.42
C ASP A 106 7.84 -13.36 -8.67
N ALA A 107 6.66 -12.75 -8.51
CA ALA A 107 5.88 -12.25 -9.61
C ALA A 107 6.56 -11.03 -10.26
N ASP A 108 6.50 -10.97 -11.59
CA ASP A 108 7.15 -9.94 -12.39
C ASP A 108 6.69 -8.52 -12.04
N TYR A 109 5.40 -8.36 -11.72
CA TYR A 109 4.85 -7.05 -11.33
C TYR A 109 5.40 -6.53 -9.99
N TRP A 110 5.83 -7.40 -9.04
CA TRP A 110 6.56 -6.94 -7.85
C TRP A 110 8.01 -6.60 -8.15
N LYS A 111 8.66 -7.35 -9.05
CA LYS A 111 10.05 -7.07 -9.45
C LYS A 111 10.17 -5.77 -10.22
N ARG A 112 9.26 -5.52 -11.15
CA ARG A 112 9.23 -4.27 -11.93
C ARG A 112 8.62 -3.12 -11.14
N GLY A 113 7.52 -3.35 -10.43
CA GLY A 113 6.73 -2.33 -9.75
C GLY A 113 7.29 -1.83 -8.42
N THR A 114 8.51 -2.26 -8.01
CA THR A 114 9.20 -1.75 -6.82
C THR A 114 10.64 -1.36 -7.14
N GLN A 115 11.18 -0.42 -6.36
CA GLN A 115 12.47 0.24 -6.62
C GLN A 115 13.66 -0.73 -6.59
N GLY A 116 13.71 -1.62 -5.59
CA GLY A 116 14.88 -2.46 -5.34
C GLY A 116 16.00 -1.73 -4.61
N ALA A 117 17.08 -2.46 -4.35
CA ALA A 117 18.22 -1.91 -3.63
C ALA A 117 18.98 -0.89 -4.49
N ILE A 118 19.39 0.21 -3.86
CA ILE A 118 20.29 1.19 -4.46
C ILE A 118 21.72 0.62 -4.38
N ASP A 119 22.45 0.62 -5.48
CA ASP A 119 23.87 0.26 -5.49
C ASP A 119 24.66 1.25 -4.63
N PRO A 120 25.31 0.77 -3.54
CA PRO A 120 26.02 1.65 -2.62
C PRO A 120 27.23 2.35 -3.25
N SER A 121 27.80 1.82 -4.33
CA SER A 121 28.97 2.35 -5.01
C SER A 121 28.61 3.41 -6.05
N THR A 122 27.59 3.15 -6.87
CA THR A 122 27.16 4.04 -7.96
C THR A 122 26.05 5.00 -7.55
N LYS A 123 25.37 4.72 -6.42
CA LYS A 123 24.18 5.45 -5.97
C LYS A 123 23.01 5.40 -6.96
N GLN A 124 23.02 4.42 -7.86
CA GLN A 124 21.97 4.23 -8.85
C GLN A 124 20.93 3.24 -8.35
N ALA A 125 19.67 3.52 -8.64
CA ALA A 125 18.58 2.58 -8.40
C ALA A 125 18.71 1.39 -9.37
N ALA A 126 18.40 0.20 -8.90
CA ALA A 126 18.32 -0.97 -9.76
C ALA A 126 17.23 -0.78 -10.82
N THR A 127 17.42 -1.40 -11.98
CA THR A 127 16.44 -1.38 -13.09
C THR A 127 15.19 -2.20 -12.77
N SER A 128 15.30 -3.12 -11.82
CA SER A 128 14.19 -3.90 -11.26
C SER A 128 14.59 -4.39 -9.87
N ASN A 129 13.60 -4.62 -9.02
CA ASN A 129 13.84 -5.23 -7.72
C ASN A 129 14.10 -6.73 -7.89
N GLN A 130 15.34 -7.16 -7.71
CA GLN A 130 15.71 -8.57 -7.87
C GLN A 130 15.20 -9.45 -6.73
N SER A 131 14.91 -8.86 -5.57
CA SER A 131 14.48 -9.57 -4.36
C SER A 131 13.41 -8.80 -3.60
N PRO A 132 12.19 -8.67 -4.16
CA PRO A 132 11.10 -8.05 -3.43
C PRO A 132 10.81 -8.80 -2.13
N ALA A 133 10.40 -8.09 -1.10
CA ALA A 133 10.03 -8.71 0.17
C ALA A 133 8.87 -9.70 -0.02
N SER A 134 9.01 -10.90 0.53
CA SER A 134 7.94 -11.92 0.52
C SER A 134 6.85 -11.65 1.57
N LEU A 135 7.14 -10.77 2.54
CA LEU A 135 6.22 -10.32 3.58
C LEU A 135 6.18 -8.79 3.60
N LEU A 136 5.02 -8.22 3.37
CA LEU A 136 4.78 -6.80 3.59
C LEU A 136 4.50 -6.57 5.07
N GLN A 137 5.29 -5.71 5.68
CA GLN A 137 5.15 -5.31 7.08
C GLN A 137 4.39 -4.00 7.15
N GLN A 138 3.50 -3.87 8.12
CA GLN A 138 2.84 -2.62 8.45
C GLN A 138 2.76 -2.47 9.96
N TYR A 139 3.08 -1.29 10.46
CA TYR A 139 2.94 -0.92 11.87
C TYR A 139 1.93 0.20 12.00
N SER A 140 0.98 0.06 12.91
CA SER A 140 -0.11 1.02 13.08
C SER A 140 -0.35 1.34 14.55
N LEU A 141 -0.69 2.59 14.81
CA LEU A 141 -1.26 3.05 16.09
C LEU A 141 -2.78 3.14 15.91
N LYS A 142 -3.50 2.54 16.85
CA LYS A 142 -4.97 2.55 16.90
C LYS A 142 -5.45 3.26 18.15
N LEU A 143 -6.40 4.16 17.97
CA LEU A 143 -7.12 4.84 19.04
C LEU A 143 -8.60 4.46 18.94
N ARG A 144 -9.13 3.82 19.97
CA ARG A 144 -10.46 3.23 19.96
C ARG A 144 -11.30 3.84 21.07
N LYS A 145 -12.52 4.27 20.74
CA LYS A 145 -13.45 4.90 21.66
C LYS A 145 -14.82 4.24 21.61
N GLY A 146 -15.28 3.74 22.76
CA GLY A 146 -16.62 3.21 22.91
C GLY A 146 -17.66 4.29 23.23
N PHE A 147 -18.82 4.14 22.65
CA PHE A 147 -20.00 5.00 22.82
C PHE A 147 -21.17 4.16 23.37
N GLY A 148 -22.29 4.83 23.59
CA GLY A 148 -23.53 4.15 23.97
C GLY A 148 -24.06 3.22 22.87
N TYR A 149 -24.92 2.29 23.26
CA TYR A 149 -25.60 1.36 22.36
C TYR A 149 -24.69 0.41 21.58
N GLY A 150 -23.55 0.08 22.15
CA GLY A 150 -22.59 -0.85 21.49
C GLY A 150 -21.86 -0.26 20.28
N LEU A 151 -21.86 1.06 20.14
CA LEU A 151 -21.11 1.75 19.08
C LEU A 151 -19.67 1.99 19.50
N GLU A 152 -18.73 1.74 18.59
CA GLU A 152 -17.31 2.00 18.77
C GLU A 152 -16.70 2.61 17.51
N LEU A 153 -15.83 3.60 17.70
CA LEU A 153 -15.06 4.26 16.64
C LEU A 153 -13.56 4.04 16.88
N THR A 154 -12.84 3.71 15.82
CA THR A 154 -11.37 3.54 15.86
C THR A 154 -10.73 4.43 14.80
N GLY A 155 -9.77 5.26 15.21
CA GLY A 155 -8.85 5.94 14.32
C GLY A 155 -7.56 5.13 14.18
N VAL A 156 -7.00 5.09 12.98
CA VAL A 156 -5.79 4.31 12.66
C VAL A 156 -4.82 5.16 11.84
N VAL A 157 -3.55 5.13 12.24
CA VAL A 157 -2.44 5.67 11.46
C VAL A 157 -1.31 4.66 11.49
N GLY A 158 -0.75 4.35 10.34
CA GLY A 158 0.31 3.36 10.21
C GLY A 158 1.32 3.73 9.13
N PHE A 159 2.43 3.01 9.12
CA PHE A 159 3.48 3.14 8.11
C PHE A 159 3.97 1.76 7.68
N LEU A 160 4.52 1.69 6.50
CA LEU A 160 5.10 0.48 5.93
C LEU A 160 6.63 0.64 5.91
N PRO A 161 7.38 -0.12 6.73
CA PRO A 161 8.83 -0.13 6.65
C PRO A 161 9.33 -0.48 5.24
N GLN A 162 10.46 0.06 4.86
CA GLN A 162 11.07 -0.08 3.53
C GLN A 162 10.23 0.53 2.39
N THR A 163 9.30 1.41 2.74
CA THR A 163 8.53 2.22 1.80
C THR A 163 8.31 3.62 2.35
N SER A 164 8.04 4.57 1.46
CA SER A 164 7.57 5.92 1.82
C SER A 164 6.09 5.97 2.17
N LEU A 165 5.37 4.84 2.16
CA LEU A 165 3.93 4.79 2.29
C LEU A 165 3.48 4.94 3.75
N ILE A 166 2.50 5.81 3.94
CA ILE A 166 1.75 5.98 5.19
C ILE A 166 0.31 5.54 4.94
N ASN A 167 -0.24 4.77 5.87
CA ASN A 167 -1.61 4.29 5.85
C ASN A 167 -2.42 5.00 6.94
N GLY A 168 -3.60 5.48 6.60
CA GLY A 168 -4.52 6.10 7.56
C GLY A 168 -5.95 5.67 7.34
N GLY A 169 -6.77 5.72 8.40
CA GLY A 169 -8.17 5.40 8.24
C GLY A 169 -8.98 5.37 9.52
N VAL A 170 -10.23 4.95 9.37
CA VAL A 170 -11.20 4.86 10.46
C VAL A 170 -11.99 3.57 10.36
N ASP A 171 -12.35 3.01 11.52
CA ASP A 171 -13.29 1.89 11.62
C ASP A 171 -14.47 2.26 12.51
N VAL A 172 -15.62 1.75 12.15
CA VAL A 172 -16.86 1.84 12.95
C VAL A 172 -17.31 0.42 13.25
N ARG A 173 -17.75 0.18 14.47
CA ARG A 173 -18.26 -1.12 14.92
C ARG A 173 -19.53 -0.94 15.73
N LEU A 174 -20.47 -1.85 15.52
CA LEU A 174 -21.70 -1.97 16.27
C LEU A 174 -21.80 -3.37 16.86
N ALA A 175 -21.77 -3.49 18.18
CA ALA A 175 -22.08 -4.74 18.87
C ALA A 175 -23.60 -4.95 18.85
N VAL A 176 -24.03 -5.96 18.10
CA VAL A 176 -25.45 -6.32 17.98
C VAL A 176 -25.90 -7.13 19.18
N LEU A 177 -25.05 -8.04 19.65
CA LEU A 177 -25.24 -8.84 20.85
C LEU A 177 -23.99 -8.72 21.69
N GLU A 178 -24.11 -8.13 22.87
CA GLU A 178 -22.98 -7.96 23.80
C GLU A 178 -23.41 -8.18 25.24
N GLY A 179 -22.63 -8.94 25.99
CA GLY A 179 -22.72 -8.97 27.45
C GLY A 179 -23.81 -9.86 28.06
N PHE A 180 -24.47 -10.72 27.29
CA PHE A 180 -25.39 -11.73 27.84
C PHE A 180 -24.62 -12.75 28.68
N ARG A 181 -24.59 -12.57 30.02
CA ARG A 181 -23.70 -13.36 30.91
C ARG A 181 -24.39 -14.18 31.97
N THR A 182 -25.74 -14.13 32.08
CA THR A 182 -26.49 -14.80 33.10
C THR A 182 -27.55 -15.72 32.51
N GLY A 183 -27.77 -16.88 33.17
CA GLY A 183 -28.76 -17.86 32.75
C GLY A 183 -28.48 -18.52 31.42
N VAL A 184 -29.49 -18.97 30.73
CA VAL A 184 -29.41 -19.66 29.43
C VAL A 184 -28.78 -18.73 28.34
N LEU A 185 -29.01 -17.43 28.43
CA LEU A 185 -28.43 -16.45 27.51
C LEU A 185 -26.91 -16.28 27.69
N GLY A 186 -26.35 -16.69 28.83
CA GLY A 186 -24.91 -16.68 29.05
C GLY A 186 -24.11 -17.59 28.11
N ILE A 187 -24.77 -18.51 27.40
CA ILE A 187 -24.14 -19.41 26.43
C ILE A 187 -23.94 -18.69 25.08
N LEU A 188 -24.75 -17.70 24.75
CA LEU A 188 -24.67 -16.99 23.48
C LEU A 188 -23.34 -16.26 23.32
N PRO A 189 -22.73 -16.29 22.12
CA PRO A 189 -21.56 -15.47 21.81
C PRO A 189 -21.95 -14.00 21.65
N ASP A 190 -20.97 -13.13 21.85
CA ASP A 190 -21.09 -11.74 21.41
C ASP A 190 -21.02 -11.69 19.88
N VAL A 191 -21.81 -10.82 19.25
CA VAL A 191 -21.89 -10.62 17.80
C VAL A 191 -21.75 -9.14 17.49
N ALA A 192 -20.89 -8.80 16.56
CA ALA A 192 -20.73 -7.44 16.07
C ALA A 192 -20.68 -7.39 14.55
N VAL A 193 -21.10 -6.26 14.01
CA VAL A 193 -20.86 -5.86 12.63
C VAL A 193 -19.96 -4.65 12.62
N GLY A 194 -19.04 -4.60 11.67
CA GLY A 194 -18.08 -3.52 11.57
C GLY A 194 -17.79 -3.14 10.14
N GLY A 195 -17.11 -2.03 9.99
CA GLY A 195 -16.58 -1.62 8.71
C GLY A 195 -15.47 -0.60 8.89
N GLY A 196 -14.58 -0.53 7.94
CA GLY A 196 -13.46 0.39 7.97
C GLY A 196 -13.01 0.83 6.60
N VAL A 197 -12.36 1.97 6.56
CA VAL A 197 -11.77 2.54 5.36
C VAL A 197 -10.30 2.80 5.64
N ARG A 198 -9.45 2.44 4.67
CA ARG A 198 -8.02 2.75 4.68
C ARG A 198 -7.65 3.45 3.38
N THR A 199 -6.78 4.43 3.49
CA THR A 199 -6.16 5.09 2.33
C THR A 199 -4.67 5.22 2.57
N ILE A 200 -3.89 5.22 1.49
CA ILE A 200 -2.46 5.46 1.55
C ILE A 200 -2.12 6.86 1.08
N THR A 201 -0.99 7.36 1.58
CA THR A 201 -0.30 8.55 1.10
C THR A 201 1.21 8.28 1.10
N GLY A 202 2.00 9.17 0.52
CA GLY A 202 3.47 9.00 0.42
C GLY A 202 3.95 8.75 -1.01
N THR A 203 3.03 8.47 -1.94
CA THR A 203 3.34 8.45 -3.38
C THR A 203 2.27 9.22 -4.15
N PRO A 204 2.64 10.15 -5.05
CA PRO A 204 1.69 10.84 -5.91
C PRO A 204 1.16 9.95 -7.05
N GLU A 205 1.83 8.83 -7.30
CA GLU A 205 1.61 7.96 -8.46
C GLU A 205 0.47 6.97 -8.24
N LEU A 206 0.14 6.64 -6.99
CA LEU A 206 -0.91 5.69 -6.64
C LEU A 206 -1.84 6.25 -5.57
N GLN A 207 -3.11 6.29 -5.89
CA GLN A 207 -4.19 6.49 -4.92
C GLN A 207 -4.85 5.14 -4.65
N LEU A 208 -4.65 4.61 -3.46
CA LEU A 208 -5.23 3.33 -3.05
C LEU A 208 -6.13 3.54 -1.84
N THR A 209 -7.39 3.15 -2.00
CA THR A 209 -8.38 3.15 -0.93
C THR A 209 -8.99 1.76 -0.81
N THR A 210 -9.10 1.27 0.39
CA THR A 210 -9.76 -0.01 0.69
C THR A 210 -10.89 0.19 1.67
N VAL A 211 -11.99 -0.51 1.44
CA VAL A 211 -13.17 -0.51 2.31
C VAL A 211 -13.44 -1.94 2.72
N GLY A 212 -13.56 -2.19 4.02
CA GLY A 212 -13.91 -3.51 4.56
C GLY A 212 -15.22 -3.46 5.32
N LEU A 213 -16.08 -4.46 5.14
CA LEU A 213 -17.23 -4.73 6.00
C LEU A 213 -17.04 -6.10 6.62
N ASP A 214 -17.21 -6.20 7.93
CA ASP A 214 -17.00 -7.44 8.67
C ASP A 214 -18.16 -7.79 9.59
N VAL A 215 -18.32 -9.09 9.83
CA VAL A 215 -19.16 -9.66 10.86
C VAL A 215 -18.30 -10.56 11.72
N GLN A 216 -18.40 -10.41 13.03
CA GLN A 216 -17.58 -11.15 13.96
C GLN A 216 -18.42 -11.75 15.11
N ILE A 217 -17.99 -12.92 15.55
CA ILE A 217 -18.49 -13.56 16.74
C ILE A 217 -17.34 -13.80 17.73
N SER A 218 -17.59 -13.59 18.99
CA SER A 218 -16.57 -13.83 20.03
C SER A 218 -17.20 -14.36 21.32
N LYS A 219 -16.36 -15.02 22.13
CA LYS A 219 -16.78 -15.51 23.45
C LYS A 219 -15.72 -15.20 24.47
N PRO A 220 -15.90 -14.23 25.37
CA PRO A 220 -14.94 -14.00 26.45
C PRO A 220 -14.99 -15.15 27.48
N LEU A 221 -13.82 -15.68 27.78
CA LEU A 221 -13.56 -16.72 28.76
C LEU A 221 -12.81 -16.08 29.94
N VAL A 222 -13.43 -16.03 31.08
CA VAL A 222 -12.80 -15.54 32.31
C VAL A 222 -11.93 -16.67 32.86
N ILE A 223 -10.60 -16.46 32.86
CA ILE A 223 -9.62 -17.46 33.38
C ILE A 223 -9.37 -17.22 34.86
N ALA A 224 -9.29 -15.94 35.27
CA ALA A 224 -9.11 -15.50 36.65
C ALA A 224 -9.79 -14.16 36.84
N ASP A 225 -9.89 -13.67 38.05
CA ASP A 225 -10.63 -12.44 38.40
C ASP A 225 -10.24 -11.22 37.56
N SER A 226 -8.97 -11.15 37.14
CA SER A 226 -8.40 -10.05 36.32
C SER A 226 -8.03 -10.45 34.90
N SER A 227 -8.22 -11.73 34.52
CA SER A 227 -7.72 -12.28 33.25
C SER A 227 -8.87 -12.79 32.38
N VAL A 228 -8.97 -12.26 31.17
CA VAL A 228 -10.00 -12.64 30.18
C VAL A 228 -9.34 -13.02 28.87
N LEU A 229 -9.63 -14.23 28.38
CA LEU A 229 -9.25 -14.71 27.06
C LEU A 229 -10.46 -14.66 26.15
N THR A 230 -10.34 -14.02 24.98
CA THR A 230 -11.47 -13.86 24.06
C THR A 230 -11.08 -14.34 22.66
N PRO A 231 -11.39 -15.61 22.32
CA PRO A 231 -11.32 -16.07 20.95
C PRO A 231 -12.43 -15.42 20.11
N TRP A 232 -12.14 -15.17 18.83
CA TRP A 232 -13.14 -14.73 17.86
C TRP A 232 -12.92 -15.29 16.48
N LEU A 233 -14.01 -15.31 15.74
CA LEU A 233 -14.07 -15.70 14.34
C LEU A 233 -14.81 -14.60 13.60
N GLY A 234 -14.35 -14.24 12.40
CA GLY A 234 -15.01 -13.25 11.57
C GLY A 234 -14.94 -13.56 10.08
N TYR A 235 -15.85 -12.96 9.37
CA TYR A 235 -15.85 -12.87 7.91
C TYR A 235 -15.79 -11.40 7.52
N GLN A 236 -14.98 -11.09 6.50
CA GLN A 236 -14.87 -9.73 5.98
C GLN A 236 -14.91 -9.72 4.46
N TYR A 237 -15.70 -8.79 3.93
CA TYR A 237 -15.71 -8.45 2.52
C TYR A 237 -14.97 -7.14 2.29
N VAL A 238 -14.01 -7.12 1.37
CA VAL A 238 -13.13 -5.98 1.10
C VAL A 238 -13.29 -5.53 -0.34
N TRP A 239 -13.50 -4.24 -0.54
CA TRP A 239 -13.39 -3.54 -1.83
C TRP A 239 -12.04 -2.84 -1.89
N ILE A 240 -11.38 -2.93 -3.05
CA ILE A 240 -10.09 -2.31 -3.33
C ILE A 240 -10.28 -1.38 -4.52
N PHE A 241 -9.96 -0.11 -4.31
CA PHE A 241 -10.04 0.97 -5.28
C PHE A 241 -8.64 1.51 -5.49
N GLY A 242 -8.06 1.30 -6.67
CA GLY A 242 -6.75 1.81 -7.05
C GLY A 242 -6.85 2.67 -8.30
N ASP A 243 -6.30 3.87 -8.22
CA ASP A 243 -6.21 4.81 -9.33
C ASP A 243 -4.77 5.30 -9.44
N SER A 244 -4.21 5.37 -10.65
CA SER A 244 -2.91 5.99 -10.86
C SER A 244 -3.07 7.49 -11.11
N GLY A 245 -2.03 8.23 -10.73
CA GLY A 245 -1.80 9.57 -11.25
C GLY A 245 -1.35 9.54 -12.72
N LEU A 246 -0.97 10.70 -13.23
CA LEU A 246 -0.24 10.79 -14.48
C LEU A 246 1.19 10.36 -14.24
N ILE A 247 1.63 9.32 -14.93
CA ILE A 247 2.93 8.66 -14.74
C ILE A 247 3.77 8.84 -16.00
N ASP A 248 4.98 9.34 -15.83
CA ASP A 248 5.98 9.34 -16.87
C ASP A 248 6.61 7.96 -16.98
N LEU A 249 6.34 7.24 -18.07
CA LEU A 249 6.88 5.90 -18.31
C LEU A 249 8.36 5.90 -18.70
N THR A 250 8.95 7.08 -18.88
CA THR A 250 10.35 7.26 -19.28
C THR A 250 11.07 8.33 -18.44
N PRO A 251 11.09 8.20 -17.10
CA PRO A 251 11.61 9.26 -16.21
C PRO A 251 13.11 9.56 -16.42
N GLY A 252 13.84 8.68 -17.10
CA GLY A 252 15.25 8.89 -17.46
C GLY A 252 15.47 9.85 -18.64
N THR A 253 14.44 10.14 -19.41
CA THR A 253 14.48 11.09 -20.54
C THR A 253 13.77 12.38 -20.16
N SER A 254 14.53 13.33 -19.63
CA SER A 254 14.02 14.68 -19.41
C SER A 254 13.90 15.40 -20.75
N ALA A 255 12.69 15.84 -21.08
CA ALA A 255 12.44 16.70 -22.23
C ALA A 255 13.35 17.95 -22.24
N GLN A 256 13.66 18.50 -21.08
CA GLN A 256 14.53 19.66 -20.93
C GLN A 256 16.02 19.32 -20.98
N GLY A 257 16.42 18.09 -20.64
CA GLY A 257 17.81 17.65 -20.63
C GLY A 257 18.24 16.90 -21.90
N ALA A 258 17.32 16.10 -22.45
CA ALA A 258 17.57 15.28 -23.64
C ALA A 258 17.12 15.96 -24.94
N CYS A 259 16.16 16.90 -24.86
CA CYS A 259 15.62 17.60 -26.02
C CYS A 259 15.96 19.09 -25.97
N ASN A 260 16.42 19.63 -27.09
CA ASN A 260 16.59 21.07 -27.29
C ASN A 260 15.53 21.56 -28.28
N TYR A 261 15.12 22.80 -28.13
CA TYR A 261 14.26 23.47 -29.13
C TYR A 261 15.12 23.97 -30.30
N GLY A 262 14.63 23.75 -31.50
CA GLY A 262 15.35 24.09 -32.73
C GLY A 262 15.75 25.56 -32.83
N GLY A 263 16.89 25.81 -33.48
CA GLY A 263 17.47 27.14 -33.61
C GLY A 263 18.53 27.51 -32.58
N GLN A 264 18.75 26.72 -31.57
CA GLN A 264 19.88 26.88 -30.63
C GLN A 264 21.00 25.90 -31.02
N ASN A 265 22.14 26.43 -31.42
CA ASN A 265 23.35 25.65 -31.57
C ASN A 265 23.68 24.97 -30.25
N VAL A 266 23.48 23.66 -30.20
CA VAL A 266 24.02 22.84 -29.09
C VAL A 266 25.54 22.99 -29.16
N PRO A 267 26.20 23.44 -28.09
CA PRO A 267 27.67 23.48 -28.11
C PRO A 267 28.23 22.08 -28.41
N GLY A 268 28.79 21.92 -29.59
CA GLY A 268 29.53 20.71 -29.89
C GLY A 268 29.25 20.00 -31.21
N SER A 269 28.26 20.30 -32.00
CA SER A 269 28.21 19.96 -33.43
C SER A 269 26.80 20.10 -34.01
N PRO A 270 26.55 20.84 -35.09
CA PRO A 270 25.38 20.60 -35.91
C PRO A 270 25.53 19.24 -36.55
N ASP A 271 24.60 18.31 -36.29
CA ASP A 271 24.51 17.07 -37.03
C ASP A 271 23.99 17.41 -38.45
N PRO A 272 24.80 17.35 -39.50
CA PRO A 272 24.38 17.71 -40.85
C PRO A 272 23.29 16.79 -41.40
N ALA A 273 23.06 15.63 -40.79
CA ALA A 273 21.98 14.71 -41.12
C ALA A 273 20.60 15.19 -40.68
N LYS A 274 20.54 16.27 -39.90
CA LYS A 274 19.29 16.86 -39.36
C LYS A 274 18.95 18.23 -39.93
N THR A 275 19.50 18.59 -41.08
CA THR A 275 19.16 19.81 -41.79
C THR A 275 18.07 19.57 -42.83
N HIS A 276 17.18 20.52 -42.98
CA HIS A 276 16.11 20.57 -43.96
C HIS A 276 16.43 21.64 -44.99
N THR A 277 16.30 21.32 -46.26
CA THR A 277 16.40 22.31 -47.33
C THR A 277 15.01 22.90 -47.59
N ASN A 278 14.85 24.16 -47.32
CA ASN A 278 13.62 24.88 -47.56
C ASN A 278 13.34 25.01 -49.07
N PRO A 279 12.08 25.32 -49.50
CA PRO A 279 11.74 25.52 -50.92
C PRO A 279 12.51 26.63 -51.60
N ASP A 280 13.06 27.58 -50.85
CA ASP A 280 13.88 28.70 -51.33
C ASP A 280 15.38 28.31 -51.50
N GLY A 281 15.75 27.02 -51.23
CA GLY A 281 17.12 26.54 -51.30
C GLY A 281 17.97 26.82 -50.06
N SER A 282 17.42 27.53 -49.05
CA SER A 282 18.11 27.70 -47.78
C SER A 282 18.09 26.40 -46.96
N VAL A 283 19.16 26.16 -46.19
CA VAL A 283 19.25 25.02 -45.28
C VAL A 283 18.94 25.50 -43.88
N SER A 284 17.87 25.00 -43.30
CA SER A 284 17.51 25.22 -41.90
C SER A 284 17.58 23.92 -41.09
N ASN A 285 17.67 24.03 -39.77
CA ASN A 285 17.51 22.86 -38.92
C ASN A 285 16.11 22.32 -39.06
N VAL A 286 15.98 21.02 -39.22
CA VAL A 286 14.69 20.29 -39.43
C VAL A 286 13.66 20.59 -38.32
N TYR A 287 14.09 21.17 -37.23
CA TYR A 287 13.32 21.29 -36.02
C TYR A 287 13.07 22.76 -35.58
N ASP A 288 12.99 23.70 -36.52
CA ASP A 288 12.61 25.06 -36.16
C ASP A 288 11.29 25.06 -35.39
N GLY A 289 11.37 25.38 -34.10
CA GLY A 289 10.26 25.35 -33.17
C GLY A 289 9.82 23.96 -32.70
N GLN A 290 10.51 22.88 -33.10
CA GLN A 290 10.25 21.53 -32.65
C GLN A 290 11.34 21.06 -31.68
N PRO A 291 11.03 20.20 -30.67
CA PRO A 291 12.04 19.64 -29.80
C PRO A 291 12.95 18.65 -30.55
N ILE A 292 14.27 18.80 -30.36
CA ILE A 292 15.28 17.87 -30.86
C ILE A 292 15.74 17.00 -29.71
N CYS A 293 15.40 15.72 -29.73
CA CYS A 293 15.73 14.79 -28.68
C CYS A 293 16.93 13.92 -29.12
N ARG A 294 17.97 13.81 -28.26
CA ARG A 294 19.11 12.92 -28.51
C ARG A 294 18.65 11.48 -28.40
N GLY A 295 18.75 10.73 -29.50
CA GLY A 295 18.50 9.29 -29.54
C GLY A 295 17.03 8.88 -29.62
N GLY A 296 16.10 9.81 -29.61
CA GLY A 296 14.67 9.54 -29.63
C GLY A 296 13.91 10.25 -30.76
N SER A 297 12.68 9.82 -31.00
CA SER A 297 11.69 10.52 -31.80
C SER A 297 11.09 11.66 -30.98
N PRO A 298 10.60 12.76 -31.60
CA PRO A 298 9.75 13.75 -30.92
C PRO A 298 8.53 13.16 -30.23
N ARG A 299 8.16 11.91 -30.53
CA ARG A 299 7.10 11.15 -29.85
C ARG A 299 7.49 10.71 -28.45
N ASP A 300 8.78 10.60 -28.12
CA ASP A 300 9.27 10.24 -26.78
C ASP A 300 9.18 11.38 -25.77
N PHE A 301 8.74 12.55 -26.23
CA PHE A 301 8.63 13.76 -25.43
C PHE A 301 7.56 13.68 -24.33
N ASN A 302 6.55 12.81 -24.47
CA ASN A 302 5.43 12.70 -23.55
C ASN A 302 4.93 11.25 -23.46
N ASN A 303 5.73 10.36 -22.91
CA ASN A 303 5.26 8.99 -22.58
C ASN A 303 4.49 8.98 -21.24
N ASN A 304 3.68 10.02 -21.03
CA ASN A 304 2.81 10.08 -19.87
C ASN A 304 1.59 9.19 -20.08
N ALA A 305 1.34 8.33 -19.12
CA ALA A 305 0.22 7.39 -19.14
C ALA A 305 -0.56 7.43 -17.83
N ILE A 306 -1.80 7.00 -17.90
CA ILE A 306 -2.65 6.72 -16.76
C ILE A 306 -3.03 5.25 -16.86
N PHE A 307 -2.83 4.49 -15.78
CA PHE A 307 -3.27 3.10 -15.72
C PHE A 307 -4.79 3.01 -15.59
N GLU A 308 -5.36 1.91 -16.06
CA GLU A 308 -6.79 1.67 -15.90
C GLU A 308 -7.16 1.58 -14.41
N PRO A 309 -8.30 2.17 -14.00
CA PRO A 309 -8.77 2.09 -12.62
C PRO A 309 -8.99 0.66 -12.17
N VAL A 310 -8.47 0.31 -10.99
CA VAL A 310 -8.63 -1.01 -10.39
C VAL A 310 -9.82 -1.00 -9.44
N ARG A 311 -10.75 -1.93 -9.65
CA ARG A 311 -11.96 -2.11 -8.82
C ARG A 311 -12.16 -3.59 -8.59
N VAL A 312 -11.59 -4.12 -7.52
CA VAL A 312 -11.60 -5.56 -7.22
C VAL A 312 -12.06 -5.83 -5.80
N HIS A 313 -12.41 -7.08 -5.52
CA HIS A 313 -12.94 -7.50 -4.23
C HIS A 313 -12.11 -8.65 -3.65
N ARG A 314 -12.14 -8.76 -2.32
CA ARG A 314 -11.56 -9.90 -1.59
C ARG A 314 -12.52 -10.35 -0.49
N GLN A 315 -12.54 -11.65 -0.23
CA GLN A 315 -13.31 -12.25 0.84
C GLN A 315 -12.34 -12.90 1.81
N ARG A 316 -12.39 -12.49 3.10
CA ARG A 316 -11.40 -12.90 4.09
C ARG A 316 -12.07 -13.57 5.27
N LEU A 317 -11.42 -14.60 5.81
CA LEU A 317 -11.70 -15.16 7.11
C LEU A 317 -10.73 -14.61 8.14
N LEU A 318 -11.25 -14.33 9.32
CA LEU A 318 -10.53 -13.75 10.44
C LEU A 318 -10.61 -14.74 11.62
N PHE A 319 -9.46 -15.12 12.15
CA PHE A 319 -9.34 -15.95 13.36
C PHE A 319 -8.46 -15.21 14.34
N GLY A 320 -8.94 -14.95 15.55
CA GLY A 320 -8.12 -14.21 16.48
C GLY A 320 -8.38 -14.56 17.92
N LEU A 321 -7.47 -14.07 18.75
CA LEU A 321 -7.44 -14.29 20.18
C LEU A 321 -6.97 -13.01 20.86
N HIS A 322 -7.76 -12.48 21.81
CA HIS A 322 -7.32 -11.42 22.72
C HIS A 322 -7.13 -12.00 24.13
N TYR A 323 -6.06 -11.57 24.75
CA TYR A 323 -5.82 -11.74 26.17
C TYR A 323 -5.81 -10.38 26.83
N ARG A 324 -6.66 -10.18 27.83
CA ARG A 324 -6.72 -8.98 28.65
C ARG A 324 -6.35 -9.30 30.08
N TYR A 325 -5.40 -8.57 30.62
CA TYR A 325 -5.06 -8.55 32.03
C TYR A 325 -5.21 -7.14 32.56
N GLU A 326 -6.24 -6.91 33.42
CA GLU A 326 -6.61 -5.59 33.91
C GLU A 326 -6.77 -4.59 32.75
N MET A 327 -5.87 -3.60 32.64
CA MET A 327 -5.85 -2.61 31.56
C MET A 327 -5.04 -3.03 30.33
N LEU A 328 -4.17 -4.04 30.45
CA LEU A 328 -3.31 -4.47 29.36
C LEU A 328 -4.05 -5.43 28.44
N LEU A 329 -3.83 -5.24 27.15
CA LEU A 329 -4.40 -6.05 26.07
C LEU A 329 -3.27 -6.58 25.18
N ALA A 330 -3.29 -7.88 24.90
CA ALA A 330 -2.46 -8.50 23.88
C ALA A 330 -3.37 -9.30 22.94
N GLY A 331 -3.10 -9.22 21.64
CA GLY A 331 -3.90 -9.92 20.64
C GLY A 331 -3.07 -10.52 19.54
N ALA A 332 -3.57 -11.59 18.96
CA ALA A 332 -3.04 -12.22 17.75
C ALA A 332 -4.18 -12.62 16.83
N GLN A 333 -3.99 -12.43 15.53
CA GLN A 333 -5.00 -12.74 14.51
C GLN A 333 -4.34 -13.28 13.26
N VAL A 334 -5.01 -14.21 12.60
CA VAL A 334 -4.71 -14.66 11.25
C VAL A 334 -5.86 -14.27 10.35
N ILE A 335 -5.55 -13.62 9.26
CA ILE A 335 -6.47 -13.26 8.18
C ILE A 335 -6.07 -14.10 6.97
N THR A 336 -7.02 -14.71 6.31
CA THR A 336 -6.74 -15.47 5.08
C THR A 336 -7.85 -15.28 4.06
N ASP A 337 -7.51 -15.33 2.78
CA ASP A 337 -8.50 -15.35 1.72
C ASP A 337 -9.38 -16.58 1.80
N LEU A 338 -10.69 -16.39 1.75
CA LEU A 338 -11.67 -17.46 1.62
C LEU A 338 -11.68 -18.02 0.20
N LEU A 339 -11.67 -17.14 -0.78
CA LEU A 339 -11.64 -17.47 -2.22
C LEU A 339 -10.32 -17.02 -2.83
N SER A 340 -9.94 -17.58 -3.98
CA SER A 340 -8.84 -16.99 -4.76
C SER A 340 -9.24 -15.59 -5.27
N PRO A 341 -8.28 -14.72 -5.60
CA PRO A 341 -8.59 -13.40 -6.16
C PRO A 341 -9.48 -13.47 -7.41
N ALA A 342 -9.28 -14.47 -8.27
CA ALA A 342 -10.11 -14.69 -9.45
C ALA A 342 -11.53 -15.09 -9.08
N ASP A 343 -11.70 -16.03 -8.15
CA ASP A 343 -13.02 -16.53 -7.73
C ASP A 343 -13.83 -15.49 -6.94
N ALA A 344 -13.14 -14.55 -6.28
CA ALA A 344 -13.79 -13.45 -5.58
C ALA A 344 -14.35 -12.37 -6.52
N ASN A 345 -13.93 -12.37 -7.80
CA ASN A 345 -14.30 -11.37 -8.80
C ASN A 345 -15.09 -12.03 -9.97
N SER A 346 -15.53 -11.23 -10.92
CA SER A 346 -16.28 -11.68 -12.10
C SER A 346 -15.80 -10.97 -13.36
N GLY A 347 -16.18 -11.50 -14.53
CA GLY A 347 -15.88 -10.90 -15.83
C GLY A 347 -14.37 -10.73 -16.07
N GLN A 348 -13.96 -9.60 -16.61
CA GLN A 348 -12.56 -9.30 -16.94
C GLN A 348 -11.66 -9.33 -15.69
N ASN A 349 -12.14 -8.86 -14.54
CA ASN A 349 -11.35 -8.89 -13.30
C ASN A 349 -11.00 -10.32 -12.86
N ALA A 350 -11.93 -11.26 -13.01
CA ALA A 350 -11.65 -12.69 -12.73
C ALA A 350 -10.58 -13.25 -13.67
N ALA A 351 -10.67 -12.93 -14.97
CA ALA A 351 -9.67 -13.35 -15.96
C ALA A 351 -8.28 -12.76 -15.68
N ASP A 352 -8.22 -11.46 -15.39
CA ASP A 352 -6.96 -10.73 -15.11
C ASP A 352 -6.28 -11.23 -13.84
N LEU A 353 -7.04 -11.63 -12.82
CA LEU A 353 -6.55 -12.15 -11.56
C LEU A 353 -6.37 -13.67 -11.55
N SER A 354 -6.56 -14.32 -12.70
CA SER A 354 -6.32 -15.76 -12.84
C SER A 354 -4.85 -16.10 -12.52
N GLY A 355 -4.66 -17.15 -11.73
CA GLY A 355 -3.33 -17.57 -11.26
C GLY A 355 -2.78 -16.83 -10.04
N GLU A 356 -3.43 -15.74 -9.59
CA GLU A 356 -3.06 -15.08 -8.35
C GLU A 356 -3.33 -15.98 -7.14
N LYS A 357 -2.35 -16.06 -6.25
CA LYS A 357 -2.42 -16.87 -5.04
C LYS A 357 -3.26 -16.20 -3.95
N ARG A 358 -3.87 -17.01 -3.10
CA ARG A 358 -4.47 -16.54 -1.84
C ARG A 358 -3.39 -15.92 -0.96
N GLN A 359 -3.75 -14.82 -0.31
CA GLN A 359 -2.88 -14.15 0.64
C GLN A 359 -3.31 -14.46 2.08
N SER A 360 -2.34 -14.32 2.98
CA SER A 360 -2.58 -14.43 4.42
C SER A 360 -1.83 -13.31 5.13
N THR A 361 -2.41 -12.84 6.23
CA THR A 361 -1.81 -11.83 7.11
C THR A 361 -1.81 -12.37 8.53
N VAL A 362 -0.69 -12.22 9.22
CA VAL A 362 -0.61 -12.40 10.68
C VAL A 362 -0.58 -11.01 11.30
N VAL A 363 -1.43 -10.80 12.31
CA VAL A 363 -1.55 -9.52 13.00
C VAL A 363 -1.29 -9.75 14.49
N LEU A 364 -0.48 -8.89 15.08
CA LEU A 364 -0.19 -8.84 16.50
C LEU A 364 -0.60 -7.46 17.04
N GLU A 365 -1.24 -7.43 18.20
CA GLU A 365 -1.67 -6.20 18.86
C GLU A 365 -1.20 -6.17 20.31
N LEU A 366 -0.68 -5.05 20.76
CA LEU A 366 -0.41 -4.74 22.16
C LEU A 366 -1.05 -3.40 22.50
N GLY A 367 -1.79 -3.33 23.60
CA GLY A 367 -2.52 -2.12 23.94
C GLY A 367 -2.87 -1.99 25.41
N ALA A 368 -3.49 -0.87 25.72
CA ALA A 368 -4.04 -0.58 27.02
C ALA A 368 -5.47 -0.04 26.89
N MET A 369 -6.35 -0.52 27.76
CA MET A 369 -7.77 -0.16 27.81
C MET A 369 -8.07 0.56 29.14
N PHE A 370 -8.77 1.68 29.06
CA PHE A 370 -9.10 2.56 30.17
C PHE A 370 -10.61 2.73 30.31
#